data_a3a3042c611ae6d9700da2c5de5604a8
#
_entry.id   a3a3042c611ae6d9700da2c5de5604a8
#
_cell.length_a   1.000
_cell.length_b   1.000
_cell.length_c   1.000
_cell.angle_alpha   90.00
_cell.angle_beta   90.00
_cell.angle_gamma   90.00
#
_symmetry.space_group_name_H-M   'P 1'
#
loop_
_entity.id
_entity.type
_entity.pdbx_description
1 polymer ?
#
loop_
_entity_poly.entity_id
_entity_poly.type
_entity_poly.pdbx_seq_one_letter_code
_entity_poly.pdbx_strand_id
1 'polypeptide(L)'
;MGGAPAFMAVPSRVQAMEVEKAIRTRRTHKAFGPAAVEPAVLRELFELARWAPNHHLTNPWRFRVLGERTRAALMELAESEQPGAAAKLRRAPTLVAVSAVQGGEEAQDREDVLATAVAAYIVLLGAHARGLAAYWRTVPLLDDPRGRELLGVPARETPLGLLYLGAPVQEQRVPERAPVEEFVIELD
;
A
#
# COMPACT_ATOMS: atom_id res chain seq x y z
N MET A 1 13.66 -28.85 -0.09
CA MET A 1 14.21 -28.07 1.03
C MET A 1 13.84 -26.62 0.77
N GLY A 2 12.77 -26.15 1.41
CA GLY A 2 12.34 -24.74 1.31
C GLY A 2 13.23 -23.90 2.21
N GLY A 3 14.06 -23.08 1.63
CA GLY A 3 14.82 -22.07 2.37
C GLY A 3 13.86 -21.09 3.05
N ALA A 4 14.14 -20.74 4.30
CA ALA A 4 13.37 -19.71 5.00
C ALA A 4 13.42 -18.40 4.19
N PRO A 5 12.31 -17.63 4.10
CA PRO A 5 12.30 -16.36 3.39
C PRO A 5 13.33 -15.40 4.00
N ALA A 6 14.15 -14.77 3.14
CA ALA A 6 15.07 -13.73 3.59
C ALA A 6 14.26 -12.46 3.92
N PHE A 7 14.40 -11.96 5.16
CA PHE A 7 13.84 -10.69 5.59
C PHE A 7 14.89 -9.60 5.61
N MET A 8 14.46 -8.38 5.35
CA MET A 8 15.31 -7.20 5.44
C MET A 8 15.30 -6.69 6.90
N ALA A 9 16.49 -6.69 7.55
CA ALA A 9 16.63 -6.05 8.84
C ALA A 9 16.54 -4.53 8.68
N VAL A 10 15.59 -3.92 9.38
CA VAL A 10 15.50 -2.47 9.55
C VAL A 10 16.15 -2.13 10.89
N PRO A 11 17.01 -1.08 10.98
CA PRO A 11 17.62 -0.70 12.24
C PRO A 11 16.58 -0.51 13.33
N SER A 12 16.82 -1.07 14.52
CA SER A 12 15.92 -1.03 15.67
C SER A 12 15.68 0.38 16.24
N ARG A 13 16.46 1.37 15.81
CA ARG A 13 16.23 2.80 16.03
C ARG A 13 16.15 3.50 14.68
N VAL A 14 14.93 3.67 14.17
CA VAL A 14 14.68 4.57 13.06
C VAL A 14 14.82 5.99 13.62
N GLN A 15 15.80 6.74 13.11
CA GLN A 15 15.87 8.17 13.41
C GLN A 15 14.57 8.81 12.89
N ALA A 16 13.86 9.53 13.77
CA ALA A 16 12.60 10.16 13.41
C ALA A 16 12.84 11.10 12.21
N MET A 17 12.11 10.86 11.13
CA MET A 17 12.11 11.76 9.97
C MET A 17 11.03 12.82 10.18
N GLU A 18 11.40 14.08 10.00
CA GLU A 18 10.45 15.18 10.06
C GLU A 18 9.33 14.98 9.02
N VAL A 19 8.09 15.29 9.40
CA VAL A 19 6.89 15.07 8.57
C VAL A 19 7.00 15.76 7.21
N GLU A 20 7.42 17.01 7.20
CA GLU A 20 7.59 17.79 5.97
C GLU A 20 8.62 17.11 5.03
N LYS A 21 9.74 16.67 5.59
CA LYS A 21 10.76 15.94 4.84
C LYS A 21 10.20 14.65 4.27
N ALA A 22 9.45 13.86 5.06
CA ALA A 22 8.84 12.62 4.59
C ALA A 22 7.90 12.88 3.39
N ILE A 23 7.04 13.88 3.50
CA ILE A 23 6.10 14.26 2.44
C ILE A 23 6.84 14.70 1.17
N ARG A 24 7.83 15.59 1.30
CA ARG A 24 8.57 16.15 0.17
C ARG A 24 9.48 15.14 -0.53
N THR A 25 10.02 14.16 0.22
CA THR A 25 11.04 13.23 -0.31
C THR A 25 10.50 11.83 -0.65
N ARG A 26 9.31 11.44 -0.19
CA ARG A 26 8.70 10.16 -0.56
C ARG A 26 8.52 10.06 -2.08
N ARG A 27 8.95 8.93 -2.66
CA ARG A 27 8.82 8.64 -4.09
C ARG A 27 8.11 7.30 -4.31
N THR A 28 7.53 7.14 -5.50
CA THR A 28 7.02 5.87 -5.99
C THR A 28 8.17 5.05 -6.56
N HIS A 29 8.38 3.85 -6.04
CA HIS A 29 9.40 2.92 -6.51
C HIS A 29 8.75 1.82 -7.35
N LYS A 30 9.40 1.47 -8.47
CA LYS A 30 8.94 0.39 -9.37
C LYS A 30 9.89 -0.81 -9.41
N ALA A 31 11.00 -0.73 -8.67
CA ALA A 31 11.99 -1.79 -8.50
C ALA A 31 12.35 -1.89 -7.02
N PHE A 32 12.50 -3.12 -6.55
CA PHE A 32 12.70 -3.46 -5.15
C PHE A 32 13.75 -4.55 -5.00
N GLY A 33 14.45 -4.56 -3.88
CA GLY A 33 15.30 -5.68 -3.48
C GLY A 33 14.50 -6.94 -3.18
N PRO A 34 15.14 -8.11 -3.13
CA PRO A 34 14.47 -9.40 -3.04
C PRO A 34 13.90 -9.74 -1.65
N ALA A 35 14.44 -9.12 -0.60
CA ALA A 35 14.06 -9.44 0.77
C ALA A 35 12.69 -8.85 1.13
N ALA A 36 11.82 -9.68 1.71
CA ALA A 36 10.53 -9.25 2.22
C ALA A 36 10.69 -8.29 3.42
N VAL A 37 9.70 -7.45 3.64
CA VAL A 37 9.63 -6.60 4.83
C VAL A 37 9.27 -7.47 6.04
N GLU A 38 10.03 -7.32 7.13
CA GLU A 38 9.79 -8.08 8.35
C GLU A 38 8.39 -7.83 8.92
N PRO A 39 7.72 -8.87 9.43
CA PRO A 39 6.38 -8.74 10.02
C PRO A 39 6.29 -7.70 11.14
N ALA A 40 7.35 -7.54 11.93
CA ALA A 40 7.41 -6.53 12.99
C ALA A 40 7.35 -5.11 12.40
N VAL A 41 8.10 -4.85 11.31
CA VAL A 41 8.09 -3.56 10.62
C VAL A 41 6.73 -3.28 9.99
N LEU A 42 6.09 -4.28 9.36
CA LEU A 42 4.73 -4.12 8.82
C LEU A 42 3.74 -3.76 9.93
N ARG A 43 3.85 -4.39 11.10
CA ARG A 43 3.00 -4.08 12.26
C ARG A 43 3.16 -2.63 12.71
N GLU A 44 4.41 -2.13 12.77
CA GLU A 44 4.67 -0.72 13.08
C GLU A 44 4.05 0.22 12.05
N LEU A 45 4.09 -0.11 10.76
CA LEU A 45 3.47 0.68 9.70
C LEU A 45 1.94 0.73 9.87
N PHE A 46 1.32 -0.40 10.18
CA PHE A 46 -0.13 -0.46 10.43
C PHE A 46 -0.52 0.23 11.73
N GLU A 47 0.36 0.22 12.74
CA GLU A 47 0.18 0.99 13.98
C GLU A 47 0.15 2.49 13.70
N LEU A 48 0.95 3.01 12.77
CA LEU A 48 0.85 4.39 12.32
C LEU A 48 -0.45 4.64 11.56
N ALA A 49 -0.83 3.73 10.67
CA ALA A 49 -2.02 3.88 9.83
C ALA A 49 -3.32 3.96 10.64
N ARG A 50 -3.39 3.30 11.82
CA ARG A 50 -4.58 3.35 12.68
C ARG A 50 -4.90 4.75 13.23
N TRP A 51 -3.96 5.69 13.14
CA TRP A 51 -4.16 7.09 13.53
C TRP A 51 -4.73 7.96 12.41
N ALA A 52 -5.09 7.37 11.27
CA ALA A 52 -5.79 8.09 10.22
C ALA A 52 -7.13 8.63 10.74
N PRO A 53 -7.47 9.89 10.41
CA PRO A 53 -8.78 10.42 10.79
C PRO A 53 -9.90 9.64 10.09
N ASN A 54 -10.94 9.31 10.83
CA ASN A 54 -12.14 8.68 10.28
C ASN A 54 -13.37 9.08 11.10
N HIS A 55 -14.47 9.33 10.42
CA HIS A 55 -15.71 9.75 11.03
C HIS A 55 -16.30 8.61 11.87
N HIS A 56 -16.87 8.93 13.02
CA HIS A 56 -17.44 7.98 13.96
C HIS A 56 -16.50 6.85 14.43
N LEU A 57 -15.19 6.95 14.21
CA LEU A 57 -14.20 5.93 14.54
C LEU A 57 -14.56 4.54 13.99
N THR A 58 -15.06 4.50 12.77
CA THR A 58 -15.47 3.26 12.06
C THR A 58 -14.29 2.31 11.83
N ASN A 59 -13.06 2.84 11.79
CA ASN A 59 -11.83 2.09 11.52
C ASN A 59 -11.98 1.18 10.27
N PRO A 60 -12.29 1.77 9.11
CA PRO A 60 -12.79 1.03 7.95
C PRO A 60 -11.71 0.24 7.20
N TRP A 61 -10.46 0.61 7.37
CA TRP A 61 -9.34 0.03 6.63
C TRP A 61 -9.09 -1.44 6.95
N ARG A 62 -8.81 -2.21 5.91
CA ARG A 62 -8.32 -3.58 6.01
C ARG A 62 -7.02 -3.70 5.22
N PHE A 63 -5.96 -4.16 5.88
CA PHE A 63 -4.66 -4.44 5.30
C PHE A 63 -4.44 -5.95 5.30
N ARG A 64 -4.30 -6.56 4.12
CA ARG A 64 -4.05 -7.98 3.94
C ARG A 64 -2.66 -8.18 3.39
N VAL A 65 -1.75 -8.68 4.21
CA VAL A 65 -0.40 -9.04 3.79
C VAL A 65 -0.46 -10.36 3.03
N LEU A 66 -0.01 -10.36 1.79
CA LEU A 66 -0.09 -11.52 0.92
C LEU A 66 1.04 -12.51 1.24
N GLY A 67 0.68 -13.70 1.70
CA GLY A 67 1.60 -14.83 1.82
C GLY A 67 1.96 -15.44 0.45
N GLU A 68 2.93 -16.33 0.42
CA GLU A 68 3.46 -16.92 -0.82
C GLU A 68 2.39 -17.59 -1.69
N ARG A 69 1.49 -18.37 -1.09
CA ARG A 69 0.41 -19.06 -1.83
C ARG A 69 -0.55 -18.07 -2.49
N THR A 70 -1.00 -17.07 -1.75
CA THR A 70 -1.90 -16.03 -2.26
C THR A 70 -1.22 -15.23 -3.38
N ARG A 71 0.06 -14.91 -3.21
CA ARG A 71 0.84 -14.21 -4.24
C ARG A 71 0.97 -15.05 -5.51
N ALA A 72 1.30 -16.34 -5.39
CA ALA A 72 1.41 -17.24 -6.53
C ALA A 72 0.08 -17.34 -7.30
N ALA A 73 -1.04 -17.62 -6.60
CA ALA A 73 -2.36 -17.69 -7.21
C ALA A 73 -2.79 -16.36 -7.86
N LEU A 74 -2.49 -15.22 -7.23
CA LEU A 74 -2.78 -13.91 -7.81
C LEU A 74 -1.95 -13.64 -9.08
N MET A 75 -0.71 -14.10 -9.13
CA MET A 75 0.14 -14.00 -10.32
C MET A 75 -0.35 -14.89 -11.45
N GLU A 76 -0.79 -16.10 -11.15
CA GLU A 76 -1.40 -17.01 -12.14
C GLU A 76 -2.66 -16.40 -12.73
N LEU A 77 -3.55 -15.89 -11.89
CA LEU A 77 -4.76 -15.20 -12.35
C LEU A 77 -4.41 -13.97 -13.20
N ALA A 78 -3.44 -13.14 -12.75
CA ALA A 78 -3.02 -11.98 -13.51
C ALA A 78 -2.48 -12.34 -14.91
N GLU A 79 -1.69 -13.40 -15.01
CA GLU A 79 -1.11 -13.86 -16.27
C GLU A 79 -2.16 -14.44 -17.21
N SER A 80 -3.18 -15.12 -16.67
CA SER A 80 -4.30 -15.64 -17.46
C SER A 80 -5.19 -14.55 -18.05
N GLU A 81 -5.34 -13.42 -17.34
CA GLU A 81 -6.12 -12.28 -17.81
C GLU A 81 -5.36 -11.41 -18.80
N GLN A 82 -4.08 -11.21 -18.57
CA GLN A 82 -3.22 -10.39 -19.42
C GLN A 82 -1.78 -10.91 -19.41
N PRO A 83 -1.26 -11.41 -20.53
CA PRO A 83 0.13 -11.84 -20.66
C PRO A 83 1.10 -10.76 -20.17
N GLY A 84 2.05 -11.13 -19.31
CA GLY A 84 3.03 -10.25 -18.70
C GLY A 84 2.53 -9.47 -17.47
N ALA A 85 1.26 -9.62 -17.06
CA ALA A 85 0.74 -8.91 -15.88
C ALA A 85 1.36 -9.41 -14.57
N ALA A 86 1.66 -10.71 -14.48
CA ALA A 86 2.35 -11.30 -13.32
C ALA A 86 3.70 -10.65 -13.04
N ALA A 87 4.43 -10.22 -14.07
CA ALA A 87 5.72 -9.53 -13.91
C ALA A 87 5.60 -8.24 -13.09
N LYS A 88 4.46 -7.56 -13.18
CA LYS A 88 4.19 -6.34 -12.40
C LYS A 88 3.98 -6.65 -10.91
N LEU A 89 3.39 -7.80 -10.57
CA LEU A 89 3.18 -8.24 -9.19
C LEU A 89 4.47 -8.77 -8.56
N ARG A 90 5.40 -9.31 -9.36
CA ARG A 90 6.70 -9.81 -8.88
C ARG A 90 7.68 -8.71 -8.46
N ARG A 91 7.43 -7.45 -8.82
CA ARG A 91 8.36 -6.33 -8.58
C ARG A 91 8.73 -6.14 -7.12
N ALA A 92 7.79 -6.35 -6.21
CA ALA A 92 8.05 -6.18 -4.77
C ALA A 92 7.95 -7.51 -4.04
N PRO A 93 8.82 -7.75 -3.05
CA PRO A 93 8.79 -8.95 -2.23
C PRO A 93 7.61 -8.98 -1.27
N THR A 94 7.08 -7.82 -0.87
CA THR A 94 5.92 -7.70 0.02
C THR A 94 4.79 -6.97 -0.69
N LEU A 95 3.61 -7.59 -0.73
CA LEU A 95 2.37 -7.01 -1.23
C LEU A 95 1.33 -6.97 -0.12
N VAL A 96 0.62 -5.85 -0.02
CA VAL A 96 -0.47 -5.66 0.94
C VAL A 96 -1.70 -5.17 0.19
N ALA A 97 -2.78 -5.94 0.22
CA ALA A 97 -4.07 -5.49 -0.33
C ALA A 97 -4.75 -4.56 0.67
N VAL A 98 -5.32 -3.47 0.16
CA VAL A 98 -6.02 -2.46 0.95
C VAL A 98 -7.47 -2.39 0.49
N SER A 99 -8.39 -2.42 1.45
CA SER A 99 -9.83 -2.24 1.22
C SER A 99 -10.48 -1.47 2.37
N ALA A 100 -11.59 -0.81 2.08
CA ALA A 100 -12.46 -0.14 3.04
C ALA A 100 -13.70 -0.99 3.30
N VAL A 101 -14.04 -1.22 4.56
CA VAL A 101 -15.31 -1.84 4.95
C VAL A 101 -16.43 -0.84 4.68
N GLN A 102 -17.56 -1.34 4.20
CA GLN A 102 -18.76 -0.56 3.93
C GLN A 102 -19.88 -0.99 4.86
N GLY A 103 -20.56 -0.01 5.43
CA GLY A 103 -21.71 -0.21 6.33
C GLY A 103 -23.05 -0.24 5.59
N GLY A 104 -23.08 0.25 4.34
CA GLY A 104 -24.29 0.34 3.51
C GLY A 104 -25.01 1.70 3.58
N GLU A 105 -24.45 2.68 4.29
CA GLU A 105 -24.90 4.06 4.27
C GLU A 105 -23.97 4.85 3.35
N GLU A 106 -24.48 5.38 2.23
CA GLU A 106 -23.69 5.90 1.10
C GLU A 106 -22.72 7.02 1.51
N ALA A 107 -23.13 7.95 2.36
CA ALA A 107 -22.27 9.05 2.78
C ALA A 107 -21.12 8.55 3.66
N GLN A 108 -21.41 7.68 4.62
CA GLN A 108 -20.40 7.07 5.49
C GLN A 108 -19.46 6.18 4.70
N ASP A 109 -19.98 5.38 3.77
CA ASP A 109 -19.17 4.48 2.92
C ASP A 109 -18.15 5.27 2.08
N ARG A 110 -18.56 6.44 1.56
CA ARG A 110 -17.64 7.34 0.84
C ARG A 110 -16.58 7.93 1.75
N GLU A 111 -16.93 8.37 2.96
CA GLU A 111 -15.99 8.87 3.96
C GLU A 111 -15.01 7.78 4.40
N ASP A 112 -15.48 6.53 4.57
CA ASP A 112 -14.66 5.38 4.93
C ASP A 112 -13.64 5.01 3.84
N VAL A 113 -13.98 5.16 2.57
CA VAL A 113 -13.03 5.02 1.45
C VAL A 113 -11.94 6.10 1.54
N LEU A 114 -12.31 7.36 1.77
CA LEU A 114 -11.35 8.47 1.91
C LEU A 114 -10.44 8.26 3.13
N ALA A 115 -11.00 7.88 4.28
CA ALA A 115 -10.23 7.57 5.49
C ALA A 115 -9.23 6.42 5.25
N THR A 116 -9.67 5.36 4.54
CA THR A 116 -8.80 4.23 4.17
C THR A 116 -7.68 4.66 3.23
N ALA A 117 -7.94 5.58 2.30
CA ALA A 117 -6.91 6.14 1.43
C ALA A 117 -5.85 6.93 2.22
N VAL A 118 -6.28 7.70 3.22
CA VAL A 118 -5.35 8.39 4.15
C VAL A 118 -4.53 7.38 4.95
N ALA A 119 -5.16 6.33 5.50
CA ALA A 119 -4.46 5.27 6.23
C ALA A 119 -3.41 4.58 5.34
N ALA A 120 -3.74 4.26 4.08
CA ALA A 120 -2.80 3.71 3.12
C ALA A 120 -1.63 4.67 2.83
N TYR A 121 -1.89 5.96 2.71
CA TYR A 121 -0.84 6.96 2.52
C TYR A 121 0.09 7.08 3.74
N ILE A 122 -0.44 6.97 4.95
CA ILE A 122 0.37 6.93 6.18
C ILE A 122 1.31 5.71 6.17
N VAL A 123 0.86 4.54 5.70
CA VAL A 123 1.77 3.38 5.49
C VAL A 123 2.91 3.73 4.56
N LEU A 124 2.65 4.42 3.44
CA LEU A 124 3.70 4.83 2.49
C LEU A 124 4.69 5.82 3.11
N LEU A 125 4.22 6.79 3.89
CA LEU A 125 5.08 7.75 4.60
C LEU A 125 5.92 7.04 5.67
N GLY A 126 5.30 6.17 6.46
CA GLY A 126 5.97 5.38 7.48
C GLY A 126 7.03 4.44 6.91
N ALA A 127 6.75 3.83 5.75
CA ALA A 127 7.71 3.02 5.01
C ALA A 127 8.91 3.86 4.54
N HIS A 128 8.64 5.03 3.93
CA HIS A 128 9.69 5.95 3.49
C HIS A 128 10.57 6.43 4.65
N ALA A 129 9.97 6.80 5.77
CA ALA A 129 10.71 7.22 6.96
C ALA A 129 11.63 6.12 7.53
N ARG A 130 11.37 4.86 7.21
CA ARG A 130 12.20 3.69 7.56
C ARG A 130 13.16 3.26 6.46
N GLY A 131 13.33 4.07 5.41
CA GLY A 131 14.20 3.76 4.28
C GLY A 131 13.66 2.66 3.36
N LEU A 132 12.37 2.33 3.45
CA LEU A 132 11.72 1.40 2.55
C LEU A 132 11.26 2.07 1.27
N ALA A 133 11.35 1.33 0.17
CA ALA A 133 10.68 1.64 -1.08
C ALA A 133 9.20 1.29 -0.98
N ALA A 134 8.34 2.13 -1.53
CA ALA A 134 6.90 1.90 -1.53
C ALA A 134 6.25 2.34 -2.84
N TYR A 135 5.16 1.66 -3.20
CA TYR A 135 4.30 1.99 -4.33
C TYR A 135 2.86 1.59 -4.04
N TRP A 136 1.91 2.48 -4.24
CA TRP A 136 0.49 2.16 -4.22
C TRP A 136 -0.01 2.06 -5.66
N ARG A 137 -0.61 0.93 -5.98
CA ARG A 137 -1.10 0.66 -7.32
C ARG A 137 -2.52 0.10 -7.28
N THR A 138 -3.41 0.70 -8.06
CA THR A 138 -4.69 0.09 -8.42
C THR A 138 -4.43 -1.02 -9.43
N VAL A 139 -5.10 -2.15 -9.27
CA VAL A 139 -5.00 -3.30 -10.17
C VAL A 139 -6.40 -3.83 -10.49
N PRO A 140 -6.74 -4.08 -11.76
CA PRO A 140 -8.08 -4.56 -12.14
C PRO A 140 -8.52 -5.85 -11.45
N LEU A 141 -7.56 -6.71 -11.08
CA LEU A 141 -7.83 -7.95 -10.34
C LEU A 141 -8.53 -7.75 -8.99
N LEU A 142 -8.46 -6.55 -8.42
CA LEU A 142 -9.17 -6.25 -7.16
C LEU A 142 -10.67 -6.07 -7.37
N ASP A 143 -11.09 -5.79 -8.60
CA ASP A 143 -12.49 -5.67 -9.00
C ASP A 143 -13.02 -7.01 -9.56
N ASP A 144 -12.13 -7.93 -9.96
CA ASP A 144 -12.49 -9.28 -10.43
C ASP A 144 -12.93 -10.15 -9.24
N PRO A 145 -14.09 -10.83 -9.32
CA PRO A 145 -14.57 -11.72 -8.26
C PRO A 145 -13.55 -12.76 -7.82
N ARG A 146 -12.80 -13.36 -8.75
CA ARG A 146 -11.75 -14.34 -8.45
C ARG A 146 -10.58 -13.72 -7.71
N GLY A 147 -10.17 -12.50 -8.12
CA GLY A 147 -9.13 -11.75 -7.42
C GLY A 147 -9.54 -11.36 -6.01
N ARG A 148 -10.80 -10.95 -5.83
CA ARG A 148 -11.38 -10.66 -4.51
C ARG A 148 -11.42 -11.89 -3.62
N GLU A 149 -11.82 -13.04 -4.17
CA GLU A 149 -11.85 -14.32 -3.44
C GLU A 149 -10.43 -14.71 -2.97
N LEU A 150 -9.45 -14.69 -3.88
CA LEU A 150 -8.05 -14.98 -3.55
C LEU A 150 -7.48 -14.08 -2.45
N LEU A 151 -7.91 -12.83 -2.42
CA LEU A 151 -7.47 -11.83 -1.45
C LEU A 151 -8.34 -11.82 -0.18
N GLY A 152 -9.41 -12.61 -0.11
CA GLY A 152 -10.35 -12.61 1.01
C GLY A 152 -11.05 -11.26 1.18
N VAL A 153 -11.36 -10.56 0.07
CA VAL A 153 -12.06 -9.27 0.07
C VAL A 153 -13.56 -9.51 -0.14
N PRO A 154 -14.39 -9.44 0.91
CA PRO A 154 -15.82 -9.71 0.79
C PRO A 154 -16.55 -8.60 0.01
N ALA A 155 -17.79 -8.89 -0.43
CA ALA A 155 -18.59 -7.95 -1.21
C ALA A 155 -18.81 -6.59 -0.50
N ARG A 156 -18.87 -6.62 0.84
CA ARG A 156 -19.03 -5.41 1.68
C ARG A 156 -17.76 -4.57 1.84
N GLU A 157 -16.71 -4.84 1.11
CA GLU A 157 -15.50 -4.03 1.14
C GLU A 157 -15.21 -3.45 -0.25
N THR A 158 -14.80 -2.21 -0.29
CA THR A 158 -14.30 -1.56 -1.51
C THR A 158 -12.79 -1.67 -1.57
N PRO A 159 -12.21 -2.37 -2.55
CA PRO A 159 -10.77 -2.45 -2.71
C PRO A 159 -10.19 -1.10 -3.18
N LEU A 160 -9.06 -0.69 -2.61
CA LEU A 160 -8.38 0.56 -2.96
C LEU A 160 -7.05 0.31 -3.70
N GLY A 161 -6.51 -0.88 -3.68
CA GLY A 161 -5.26 -1.18 -4.37
C GLY A 161 -4.34 -2.12 -3.62
N LEU A 162 -3.14 -2.28 -4.17
CA LEU A 162 -2.04 -3.00 -3.56
C LEU A 162 -0.92 -2.03 -3.17
N LEU A 163 -0.41 -2.17 -1.96
CA LEU A 163 0.85 -1.55 -1.54
C LEU A 163 1.98 -2.55 -1.82
N TYR A 164 2.98 -2.08 -2.52
CA TYR A 164 4.23 -2.77 -2.83
C TYR A 164 5.29 -2.23 -1.88
N LEU A 165 5.94 -3.10 -1.13
CA LEU A 165 6.92 -2.70 -0.11
C LEU A 165 8.18 -3.56 -0.25
N GLY A 166 9.33 -2.97 0.02
CA GLY A 166 10.63 -3.66 0.01
C GLY A 166 11.80 -2.69 0.13
N ALA A 167 13.02 -3.20 -0.03
CA ALA A 167 14.22 -2.37 -0.05
C ALA A 167 14.30 -1.54 -1.35
N PRO A 168 14.71 -0.27 -1.31
CA PRO A 168 15.00 0.48 -2.52
C PRO A 168 16.28 -0.08 -3.20
N VAL A 169 16.27 -0.17 -4.53
CA VAL A 169 17.44 -0.59 -5.32
C VAL A 169 18.00 0.51 -6.20
N GLN A 170 17.31 1.64 -6.25
CA GLN A 170 17.72 2.81 -7.02
C GLN A 170 17.13 4.09 -6.45
N GLU A 171 17.82 5.20 -6.64
CA GLU A 171 17.27 6.50 -6.36
C GLU A 171 16.16 6.86 -7.37
N GLN A 172 15.18 7.62 -6.90
CA GLN A 172 14.09 8.09 -7.74
C GLN A 172 14.30 9.56 -8.11
N ARG A 173 14.08 9.87 -9.39
CA ARG A 173 14.08 11.26 -9.84
C ARG A 173 13.07 12.09 -9.05
N VAL A 174 13.47 13.29 -8.67
CA VAL A 174 12.55 14.27 -8.10
C VAL A 174 11.62 14.77 -9.23
N PRO A 175 10.31 14.57 -9.13
CA PRO A 175 9.38 15.08 -10.12
C PRO A 175 9.22 16.58 -9.96
N GLU A 176 9.03 17.26 -11.05
CA GLU A 176 8.49 18.60 -11.04
C GLU A 176 7.04 18.58 -10.55
N ARG A 177 6.65 19.57 -9.79
CA ARG A 177 5.29 19.75 -9.28
C ARG A 177 4.74 21.05 -9.78
N ALA A 178 3.46 21.05 -10.10
CA ALA A 178 2.74 22.27 -10.40
C ALA A 178 2.85 23.27 -9.23
N PRO A 179 2.97 24.57 -9.52
CA PRO A 179 2.93 25.59 -8.48
C PRO A 179 1.59 25.58 -7.75
N VAL A 180 1.57 26.02 -6.49
CA VAL A 180 0.39 25.92 -5.62
C VAL A 180 -0.80 26.73 -6.18
N GLU A 181 -0.53 27.77 -6.92
CA GLU A 181 -1.49 28.69 -7.54
C GLU A 181 -2.39 27.98 -8.57
N GLU A 182 -1.93 26.85 -9.14
CA GLU A 182 -2.73 26.08 -10.12
C GLU A 182 -3.89 25.30 -9.49
N PHE A 183 -3.84 25.04 -8.18
CA PHE A 183 -4.85 24.21 -7.49
C PHE A 183 -5.39 24.82 -6.18
N VAL A 184 -4.98 26.05 -5.84
CA VAL A 184 -5.57 26.83 -4.76
C VAL A 184 -6.42 27.92 -5.37
N ILE A 185 -7.69 27.97 -5.00
CA ILE A 185 -8.65 28.98 -5.43
C ILE A 185 -9.14 29.70 -4.18
N GLU A 186 -8.93 31.00 -4.12
CA GLU A 186 -9.47 31.85 -3.07
C GLU A 186 -10.87 32.31 -3.50
N LEU A 187 -11.85 32.18 -2.62
CA LEU A 187 -13.22 32.64 -2.85
C LEU A 187 -13.46 33.87 -1.99
N ASP A 188 -14.11 34.91 -2.58
CA ASP A 188 -14.50 36.14 -1.89
C ASP A 188 -15.68 35.93 -0.95
#